data_258e948ccb1dccf6b6e020293a299057
#
_entry.id   258e948ccb1dccf6b6e020293a299057
#
_cell.length_a   1.000
_cell.length_b   1.000
_cell.length_c   1.000
_cell.angle_alpha   90.00
_cell.angle_beta   90.00
_cell.angle_gamma   90.00
#
_symmetry.space_group_name_H-M   'P 1'
#
loop_
_entity.id
_entity.type
_entity.pdbx_description
1 polymer ?
#
loop_
_entity_poly.entity_id
_entity_poly.type
_entity_poly.pdbx_seq_one_letter_code
_entity_poly.pdbx_strand_id
1 'polypeptide(L)'
;MSQVEDNRANVRANSQKLFKLESTVMWNKAQAYRERAMIEENRALIFKNYSAAFMGNRQMANQNTDDIFRNRKAILQSTKVEGAIQENFRDSMLNQAHIDFLDHRSKLNARVIAVSEKMSEINKMLIEVNHMVMEGNAEIVENC
;
A
#
# COMPACT_ATOMS: atom_id res chain seq x y z
N MET A 1 -4.02 61.61 25.81
CA MET A 1 -2.82 60.71 25.90
C MET A 1 -1.74 61.26 25.01
N SER A 2 -0.47 61.21 25.41
CA SER A 2 0.59 61.69 24.53
C SER A 2 0.83 60.71 23.39
N GLN A 3 1.20 61.18 22.20
CA GLN A 3 1.53 60.39 21.04
C GLN A 3 2.56 59.26 21.35
N VAL A 4 3.40 59.48 22.35
CA VAL A 4 4.38 58.49 22.85
C VAL A 4 3.71 57.35 23.61
N GLU A 5 2.66 57.64 24.40
CA GLU A 5 1.91 56.60 25.13
C GLU A 5 1.12 55.72 24.19
N ASP A 6 0.50 56.31 23.16
CA ASP A 6 -0.23 55.57 22.13
C ASP A 6 0.73 54.66 21.31
N ASN A 7 1.90 55.17 20.95
CA ASN A 7 2.91 54.34 20.26
C ASN A 7 3.41 53.20 21.13
N ARG A 8 3.65 53.41 22.43
CA ARG A 8 4.03 52.35 23.38
C ARG A 8 2.94 51.28 23.50
N ALA A 9 1.69 51.67 23.57
CA ALA A 9 0.56 50.73 23.61
C ALA A 9 0.48 49.90 22.34
N ASN A 10 0.64 50.52 21.16
CA ASN A 10 0.67 49.83 19.88
C ASN A 10 1.84 48.86 19.75
N VAL A 11 3.03 49.25 20.17
CA VAL A 11 4.20 48.35 20.18
C VAL A 11 3.96 47.13 21.05
N ARG A 12 3.41 47.32 22.26
CA ARG A 12 3.08 46.19 23.16
C ARG A 12 2.03 45.26 22.56
N ALA A 13 0.97 45.82 21.94
CA ALA A 13 -0.08 45.04 21.30
C ALA A 13 0.47 44.25 20.10
N ASN A 14 1.34 44.85 19.31
CA ASN A 14 2.00 44.15 18.19
C ASN A 14 2.94 43.05 18.65
N SER A 15 3.73 43.28 19.71
CA SER A 15 4.58 42.24 20.30
C SER A 15 3.78 41.05 20.82
N GLN A 16 2.62 41.32 21.47
CA GLN A 16 1.72 40.24 21.91
C GLN A 16 1.11 39.46 20.75
N LYS A 17 0.74 40.15 19.67
CA LYS A 17 0.23 39.49 18.45
C LYS A 17 1.29 38.64 17.78
N LEU A 18 2.52 39.13 17.67
CA LEU A 18 3.68 38.40 17.15
C LEU A 18 3.92 37.13 17.97
N PHE A 19 4.03 37.25 19.29
CA PHE A 19 4.23 36.10 20.18
C PHE A 19 3.12 35.04 20.02
N LYS A 20 1.85 35.47 19.91
CA LYS A 20 0.72 34.57 19.68
C LYS A 20 0.81 33.87 18.31
N LEU A 21 1.23 34.62 17.29
CA LEU A 21 1.41 34.08 15.94
C LEU A 21 2.54 33.02 15.91
N GLU A 22 3.71 33.34 16.49
CA GLU A 22 4.82 32.38 16.61
C GLU A 22 4.39 31.09 17.34
N SER A 23 3.67 31.23 18.45
CA SER A 23 3.15 30.10 19.21
C SER A 23 2.20 29.23 18.35
N THR A 24 1.33 29.88 17.57
CA THR A 24 0.41 29.15 16.66
C THR A 24 1.15 28.45 15.54
N VAL A 25 2.14 29.09 14.93
CA VAL A 25 2.99 28.48 13.89
C VAL A 25 3.75 27.28 14.43
N MET A 26 4.35 27.41 15.62
CA MET A 26 5.05 26.30 16.28
C MET A 26 4.11 25.13 16.59
N TRP A 27 2.90 25.42 17.05
CA TRP A 27 1.87 24.41 17.29
C TRP A 27 1.47 23.69 15.99
N ASN A 28 1.18 24.42 14.93
CA ASN A 28 0.83 23.86 13.63
C ASN A 28 1.96 23.00 13.07
N LYS A 29 3.20 23.44 13.19
CA LYS A 29 4.38 22.67 12.82
C LYS A 29 4.49 21.36 13.60
N ALA A 30 4.26 21.40 14.91
CA ALA A 30 4.26 20.19 15.74
C ALA A 30 3.15 19.22 15.35
N GLN A 31 1.96 19.70 15.01
CA GLN A 31 0.86 18.87 14.52
C GLN A 31 1.19 18.24 13.15
N ALA A 32 1.72 19.01 12.22
CA ALA A 32 2.13 18.49 10.92
C ALA A 32 3.17 17.35 11.04
N TYR A 33 4.15 17.48 11.94
CA TYR A 33 5.10 16.38 12.20
C TYR A 33 4.44 15.17 12.83
N ARG A 34 3.47 15.35 13.72
CA ARG A 34 2.72 14.24 14.33
C ARG A 34 1.88 13.49 13.29
N GLU A 35 1.18 14.23 12.44
CA GLU A 35 0.38 13.64 11.35
C GLU A 35 1.27 12.87 10.36
N ARG A 36 2.42 13.44 10.01
CA ARG A 36 3.42 12.74 9.17
C ARG A 36 3.88 11.43 9.82
N ALA A 37 4.18 11.43 11.11
CA ALA A 37 4.58 10.21 11.82
C ALA A 37 3.48 9.14 11.78
N MET A 38 2.21 9.52 11.96
CA MET A 38 1.07 8.61 11.86
C MET A 38 0.88 8.05 10.45
N ILE A 39 1.10 8.86 9.41
CA ILE A 39 1.06 8.42 8.01
C ILE A 39 2.15 7.36 7.73
N GLU A 40 3.37 7.59 8.20
CA GLU A 40 4.48 6.64 8.05
C GLU A 40 4.21 5.32 8.82
N GLU A 41 3.66 5.39 10.01
CA GLU A 41 3.25 4.21 10.77
C GLU A 41 2.14 3.42 10.07
N ASN A 42 1.10 4.09 9.59
CA ASN A 42 0.03 3.48 8.82
C ASN A 42 0.56 2.80 7.55
N ARG A 43 1.48 3.44 6.84
CA ARG A 43 2.16 2.86 5.69
C ARG A 43 2.91 1.58 6.05
N ALA A 44 3.66 1.58 7.14
CA ALA A 44 4.37 0.39 7.62
C ALA A 44 3.41 -0.75 7.97
N LEU A 45 2.27 -0.44 8.61
CA LEU A 45 1.23 -1.41 8.93
C LEU A 45 0.55 -1.98 7.67
N ILE A 46 0.26 -1.16 6.67
CA ILE A 46 -0.28 -1.59 5.38
C ILE A 46 0.69 -2.56 4.70
N PHE A 47 1.98 -2.26 4.64
CA PHE A 47 3.00 -3.14 4.10
C PHE A 47 3.11 -4.46 4.86
N LYS A 48 3.07 -4.41 6.18
CA LYS A 48 3.11 -5.60 7.04
C LYS A 48 1.89 -6.49 6.79
N ASN A 49 0.69 -5.91 6.71
CA ASN A 49 -0.54 -6.63 6.45
C ASN A 49 -0.56 -7.22 5.03
N TYR A 50 -0.09 -6.47 4.04
CA TYR A 50 0.08 -6.96 2.67
C TYR A 50 1.03 -8.15 2.61
N SER A 51 2.20 -8.03 3.23
CA SER A 51 3.19 -9.11 3.24
C SER A 51 2.68 -10.36 3.95
N ALA A 52 2.08 -10.22 5.13
CA ALA A 52 1.61 -11.35 5.93
C ALA A 52 0.36 -12.02 5.32
N ALA A 53 -0.66 -11.26 4.98
CA ALA A 53 -1.94 -11.80 4.52
C ALA A 53 -1.93 -12.16 3.03
N PHE A 54 -1.37 -11.30 2.20
CA PHE A 54 -1.42 -11.49 0.76
C PHE A 54 -0.32 -12.43 0.26
N MET A 55 0.95 -12.19 0.63
CA MET A 55 2.06 -13.03 0.18
C MET A 55 1.99 -14.44 0.79
N GLY A 56 1.64 -14.56 2.06
CA GLY A 56 1.43 -15.83 2.72
C GLY A 56 0.28 -16.63 2.11
N ASN A 57 -0.88 -16.00 1.92
CA ASN A 57 -2.04 -16.63 1.28
C ASN A 57 -1.76 -17.02 -0.18
N ARG A 58 -1.02 -16.19 -0.92
CA ARG A 58 -0.58 -16.52 -2.28
C ARG A 58 0.31 -17.75 -2.31
N GLN A 59 1.26 -17.86 -1.38
CA GLN A 59 2.14 -19.01 -1.30
C GLN A 59 1.35 -20.29 -1.02
N MET A 60 0.43 -20.25 -0.05
CA MET A 60 -0.47 -21.38 0.25
C MET A 60 -1.37 -21.75 -0.95
N ALA A 61 -1.96 -20.74 -1.61
CA ALA A 61 -2.80 -20.98 -2.79
C ALA A 61 -2.00 -21.63 -3.95
N ASN A 62 -0.77 -21.16 -4.18
CA ASN A 62 0.11 -21.78 -5.16
C ASN A 62 0.46 -23.22 -4.78
N GLN A 63 0.80 -23.46 -3.54
CA GLN A 63 1.15 -24.81 -3.05
C GLN A 63 -0.04 -25.75 -3.14
N ASN A 64 -1.23 -25.33 -2.72
CA ASN A 64 -2.45 -26.12 -2.86
C ASN A 64 -2.75 -26.44 -4.33
N THR A 65 -2.54 -25.48 -5.23
CA THR A 65 -2.72 -25.69 -6.68
C THR A 65 -1.75 -26.73 -7.23
N ASP A 66 -0.47 -26.65 -6.82
CA ASP A 66 0.56 -27.61 -7.21
C ASP A 66 0.27 -29.02 -6.67
N ASP A 67 -0.24 -29.11 -5.44
CA ASP A 67 -0.60 -30.39 -4.80
C ASP A 67 -1.82 -31.03 -5.46
N ILE A 68 -2.87 -30.23 -5.76
CA ILE A 68 -4.05 -30.70 -6.51
C ILE A 68 -3.62 -31.23 -7.87
N PHE A 69 -2.77 -30.49 -8.58
CA PHE A 69 -2.30 -30.92 -9.89
C PHE A 69 -1.47 -32.22 -9.79
N ARG A 70 -0.53 -32.31 -8.85
CA ARG A 70 0.27 -33.53 -8.60
C ARG A 70 -0.62 -34.75 -8.30
N ASN A 71 -1.62 -34.56 -7.43
CA ASN A 71 -2.54 -35.64 -7.06
C ASN A 71 -3.37 -36.10 -8.25
N ARG A 72 -3.95 -35.16 -9.04
CA ARG A 72 -4.70 -35.50 -10.26
C ARG A 72 -3.82 -36.25 -11.26
N LYS A 73 -2.60 -35.78 -11.49
CA LYS A 73 -1.63 -36.44 -12.37
C LYS A 73 -1.31 -37.86 -11.91
N ALA A 74 -1.02 -38.01 -10.61
CA ALA A 74 -0.71 -39.34 -10.04
C ALA A 74 -1.88 -40.33 -10.18
N ILE A 75 -3.11 -39.88 -9.90
CA ILE A 75 -4.32 -40.72 -10.08
C ILE A 75 -4.47 -41.15 -11.53
N LEU A 76 -4.38 -40.22 -12.48
CA LEU A 76 -4.54 -40.50 -13.90
C LEU A 76 -3.41 -41.42 -14.43
N GLN A 77 -2.18 -41.22 -13.96
CA GLN A 77 -1.05 -42.07 -14.35
C GLN A 77 -1.10 -43.48 -13.73
N SER A 78 -1.69 -43.64 -12.56
CA SER A 78 -1.84 -44.94 -11.90
C SER A 78 -3.03 -45.74 -12.43
N THR A 79 -3.91 -45.12 -13.18
CA THR A 79 -5.08 -45.79 -13.79
C THR A 79 -4.59 -46.75 -14.90
N LYS A 80 -4.86 -48.04 -14.73
CA LYS A 80 -4.59 -49.02 -15.79
C LYS A 80 -5.49 -48.75 -16.99
N VAL A 81 -4.90 -48.64 -18.16
CA VAL A 81 -5.60 -48.44 -19.44
C VAL A 81 -5.30 -49.57 -20.38
N GLU A 82 -6.35 -50.13 -20.98
CA GLU A 82 -6.27 -51.21 -21.92
C GLU A 82 -6.81 -50.73 -23.28
N GLY A 83 -5.86 -50.36 -24.18
CA GLY A 83 -6.19 -49.94 -25.53
C GLY A 83 -6.09 -48.44 -25.81
N ALA A 84 -5.91 -48.10 -27.10
CA ALA A 84 -5.61 -46.74 -27.57
C ALA A 84 -6.70 -45.71 -27.26
N ILE A 85 -7.97 -46.11 -27.19
CA ILE A 85 -9.08 -45.20 -26.88
C ILE A 85 -9.01 -44.74 -25.42
N GLN A 86 -8.74 -45.65 -24.49
CA GLN A 86 -8.62 -45.35 -23.07
C GLN A 86 -7.35 -44.55 -22.79
N GLU A 87 -6.27 -44.82 -23.51
CA GLU A 87 -5.03 -44.02 -23.43
C GLU A 87 -5.25 -42.58 -23.88
N ASN A 88 -5.90 -42.37 -25.04
CA ASN A 88 -6.26 -41.04 -25.53
C ASN A 88 -7.19 -40.31 -24.57
N PHE A 89 -8.14 -41.00 -23.93
CA PHE A 89 -9.01 -40.39 -22.92
C PHE A 89 -8.21 -39.93 -21.67
N ARG A 90 -7.33 -40.79 -21.17
CA ARG A 90 -6.44 -40.44 -20.04
C ARG A 90 -5.57 -39.23 -20.36
N ASP A 91 -4.97 -39.20 -21.55
CA ASP A 91 -4.11 -38.10 -22.00
C ASP A 91 -4.90 -36.80 -22.20
N SER A 92 -6.13 -36.90 -22.68
CA SER A 92 -7.05 -35.75 -22.73
C SER A 92 -7.35 -35.20 -21.32
N MET A 93 -7.60 -36.07 -20.35
CA MET A 93 -7.83 -35.67 -18.96
C MET A 93 -6.58 -35.04 -18.31
N LEU A 94 -5.37 -35.53 -18.65
CA LEU A 94 -4.11 -34.93 -18.23
C LEU A 94 -3.93 -33.55 -18.84
N ASN A 95 -4.20 -33.38 -20.12
CA ASN A 95 -4.13 -32.06 -20.78
C ASN A 95 -5.14 -31.09 -20.18
N GLN A 96 -6.37 -31.52 -19.89
CA GLN A 96 -7.35 -30.67 -19.20
C GLN A 96 -6.85 -30.26 -17.82
N ALA A 97 -6.25 -31.17 -17.04
CA ALA A 97 -5.68 -30.82 -15.73
C ALA A 97 -4.55 -29.80 -15.83
N HIS A 98 -3.72 -29.87 -16.88
CA HIS A 98 -2.69 -28.86 -17.17
C HIS A 98 -3.30 -27.50 -17.50
N ILE A 99 -4.34 -27.45 -18.32
CA ILE A 99 -5.05 -26.23 -18.70
C ILE A 99 -5.66 -25.58 -17.45
N ASP A 100 -6.37 -26.34 -16.63
CA ASP A 100 -6.97 -25.87 -15.38
C ASP A 100 -5.91 -25.30 -14.43
N PHE A 101 -4.75 -25.94 -14.33
CA PHE A 101 -3.62 -25.48 -13.54
C PHE A 101 -3.08 -24.15 -14.04
N LEU A 102 -2.84 -24.01 -15.34
CA LEU A 102 -2.34 -22.79 -15.95
C LEU A 102 -3.34 -21.63 -15.84
N ASP A 103 -4.64 -21.90 -16.04
CA ASP A 103 -5.71 -20.91 -15.88
C ASP A 103 -5.76 -20.39 -14.44
N HIS A 104 -5.72 -21.29 -13.46
CA HIS A 104 -5.71 -20.90 -12.06
C HIS A 104 -4.47 -20.05 -11.68
N ARG A 105 -3.28 -20.45 -12.15
CA ARG A 105 -2.05 -19.68 -11.98
C ARG A 105 -2.13 -18.30 -12.62
N SER A 106 -2.68 -18.20 -13.82
CA SER A 106 -2.90 -16.94 -14.52
C SER A 106 -3.82 -16.01 -13.73
N LYS A 107 -4.95 -16.53 -13.23
CA LYS A 107 -5.88 -15.75 -12.38
C LYS A 107 -5.25 -15.28 -11.07
N LEU A 108 -4.43 -16.10 -10.43
CA LEU A 108 -3.68 -15.69 -9.24
C LEU A 108 -2.69 -14.56 -9.56
N ASN A 109 -1.96 -14.67 -10.67
CA ASN A 109 -1.01 -13.63 -11.08
C ASN A 109 -1.72 -12.30 -11.41
N ALA A 110 -2.87 -12.34 -12.08
CA ALA A 110 -3.67 -11.15 -12.36
C ALA A 110 -4.10 -10.43 -11.06
N ARG A 111 -4.49 -11.17 -10.03
CA ARG A 111 -4.82 -10.59 -8.71
C ARG A 111 -3.60 -9.97 -8.03
N VAL A 112 -2.42 -10.58 -8.17
CA VAL A 112 -1.16 -10.01 -7.66
C VAL A 112 -0.85 -8.67 -8.31
N ILE A 113 -0.99 -8.59 -9.64
CA ILE A 113 -0.77 -7.36 -10.40
C ILE A 113 -1.74 -6.27 -9.92
N ALA A 114 -3.03 -6.57 -9.82
CA ALA A 114 -4.04 -5.62 -9.35
C ALA A 114 -3.73 -5.07 -7.94
N VAL A 115 -3.24 -5.91 -7.02
CA VAL A 115 -2.82 -5.44 -5.68
C VAL A 115 -1.57 -4.57 -5.77
N SER A 116 -0.60 -4.93 -6.62
CA SER A 116 0.62 -4.13 -6.82
C SER A 116 0.31 -2.75 -7.41
N GLU A 117 -0.66 -2.66 -8.32
CA GLU A 117 -1.16 -1.39 -8.86
C GLU A 117 -1.76 -0.50 -7.76
N LYS A 118 -2.60 -1.07 -6.89
CA LYS A 118 -3.17 -0.33 -5.74
C LYS A 118 -2.09 0.17 -4.77
N MET A 119 -1.07 -0.63 -4.51
CA MET A 119 0.08 -0.20 -3.69
C MET A 119 0.85 0.96 -4.35
N SER A 120 1.00 0.93 -5.67
CA SER A 120 1.61 2.03 -6.42
C SER A 120 0.78 3.32 -6.34
N GLU A 121 -0.54 3.24 -6.43
CA GLU A 121 -1.45 4.39 -6.26
C GLU A 121 -1.31 4.99 -4.84
N ILE A 122 -1.30 4.16 -3.80
CA ILE A 122 -1.08 4.62 -2.42
C ILE A 122 0.27 5.32 -2.27
N ASN A 123 1.34 4.76 -2.85
CA ASN A 123 2.66 5.40 -2.81
C ASN A 123 2.67 6.77 -3.51
N LYS A 124 1.96 6.94 -4.64
CA LYS A 124 1.82 8.24 -5.30
C LYS A 124 1.11 9.25 -4.41
N MET A 125 -0.01 8.88 -3.80
CA MET A 125 -0.74 9.76 -2.88
C MET A 125 0.13 10.19 -1.69
N LEU A 126 0.96 9.30 -1.14
CA LEU A 126 1.89 9.63 -0.06
C LEU A 126 2.98 10.61 -0.51
N ILE A 127 3.48 10.47 -1.74
CA ILE A 127 4.44 11.42 -2.33
C ILE A 127 3.79 12.81 -2.49
N GLU A 128 2.54 12.88 -2.97
CA GLU A 128 1.80 14.14 -3.12
C GLU A 128 1.58 14.82 -1.76
N VAL A 129 1.18 14.08 -0.73
CA VAL A 129 1.05 14.61 0.64
C VAL A 129 2.39 15.14 1.17
N ASN A 130 3.49 14.40 0.95
CA ASN A 130 4.82 14.87 1.34
C ASN A 130 5.21 16.17 0.61
N HIS A 131 4.85 16.31 -0.66
CA HIS A 131 5.10 17.52 -1.46
C HIS A 131 4.33 18.71 -0.89
N MET A 132 3.02 18.55 -0.62
CA MET A 132 2.19 19.61 -0.02
C MET A 132 2.73 20.05 1.34
N VAL A 133 3.20 19.12 2.18
CA VAL A 133 3.81 19.46 3.47
C VAL A 133 5.13 20.23 3.30
N MET A 134 5.93 19.87 2.30
CA MET A 134 7.18 20.58 1.99
C MET A 134 6.92 22.00 1.49
N GLU A 135 5.96 22.18 0.56
CA GLU A 135 5.57 23.47 0.02
C GLU A 135 5.01 24.39 1.11
N GLY A 136 4.08 23.90 1.93
CA GLY A 136 3.55 24.65 3.06
C GLY A 136 4.62 25.07 4.08
N ASN A 137 5.64 24.24 4.29
CA ASN A 137 6.78 24.61 5.15
C ASN A 137 7.69 25.67 4.50
N ALA A 138 7.88 25.63 3.18
CA ALA A 138 8.67 26.63 2.46
C ALA A 138 7.98 28.00 2.48
N GLU A 139 6.67 28.09 2.23
CA GLU A 139 5.89 29.32 2.33
C GLU A 139 5.97 29.97 3.72
N ILE A 140 5.97 29.16 4.79
CA ILE A 140 6.11 29.68 6.16
C ILE A 140 7.50 30.29 6.38
N VAL A 141 8.55 29.68 5.82
CA VAL A 141 9.93 30.17 5.97
C VAL A 141 10.15 31.45 5.14
N GLU A 142 9.57 31.56 3.96
CA GLU A 142 9.69 32.76 3.11
C GLU A 142 8.91 33.97 3.65
N ASN A 143 7.86 33.76 4.43
CA ASN A 143 7.02 34.81 5.03
C ASN A 143 7.43 35.22 6.46
N CYS A 144 8.53 34.69 7.00
CA CYS A 144 9.12 35.10 8.28
C CYS A 144 10.32 36.02 8.07
#